data_7e15364036c013309aa348cd68fa080d
#
_entry.id   7e15364036c013309aa348cd68fa080d
#
_cell.length_a   1.000
_cell.length_b   1.000
_cell.length_c   1.000
_cell.angle_alpha   90.00
_cell.angle_beta   90.00
_cell.angle_gamma   90.00
#
_symmetry.space_group_name_H-M   'P 1'
#
loop_
_entity.id
_entity.type
_entity.pdbx_description
1 polymer ?
#
loop_
_entity_poly.entity_id
_entity_poly.type
_entity_poly.pdbx_seq_one_letter_code
_entity_poly.pdbx_strand_id
1 'polypeptide(L)'
;TANTLKYRGYEGSVDFDFSDNLLTGKVLGIRAGLVYEAQTLQELQAAFRQTIDDYLQYCKEENLVPEKSFSGNLNIRLGSERHQAIAAYARQHGIKINDAIRSQLIGSFWDKAEYALLLMLSRSKGRFAAAFFSGK
;
A
#
# COMPACT_ATOMS: atom_id res chain seq x y z
N THR A 1 -4.72 -14.12 9.84
CA THR A 1 -4.48 -13.86 8.43
C THR A 1 -5.69 -13.14 7.83
N ALA A 2 -5.45 -11.98 7.28
CA ALA A 2 -6.49 -11.23 6.60
C ALA A 2 -6.92 -11.98 5.32
N ASN A 3 -8.21 -12.17 5.18
CA ASN A 3 -8.76 -12.73 3.95
C ASN A 3 -8.92 -11.62 2.93
N THR A 4 -8.09 -11.63 1.93
CA THR A 4 -8.15 -10.66 0.82
C THR A 4 -8.26 -11.38 -0.51
N LEU A 5 -8.86 -10.71 -1.46
CA LEU A 5 -8.90 -11.15 -2.84
C LEU A 5 -7.65 -10.64 -3.54
N LYS A 6 -7.12 -11.41 -4.48
CA LYS A 6 -5.92 -11.02 -5.23
C LYS A 6 -6.13 -11.29 -6.72
N TYR A 7 -5.81 -10.30 -7.54
CA TYR A 7 -5.92 -10.43 -8.98
C TYR A 7 -5.03 -9.37 -9.66
N ARG A 8 -4.19 -9.80 -10.59
CA ARG A 8 -3.32 -8.96 -11.41
C ARG A 8 -2.49 -7.95 -10.59
N GLY A 9 -2.03 -8.37 -9.42
CA GLY A 9 -1.23 -7.52 -8.53
C GLY A 9 -2.03 -6.59 -7.62
N TYR A 10 -3.35 -6.63 -7.69
CA TYR A 10 -4.24 -5.86 -6.84
C TYR A 10 -4.80 -6.72 -5.71
N GLU A 11 -5.05 -6.09 -4.58
CA GLU A 11 -5.72 -6.73 -3.44
C GLU A 11 -7.06 -6.07 -3.20
N GLY A 12 -8.02 -6.88 -2.78
CA GLY A 12 -9.36 -6.39 -2.45
C GLY A 12 -9.83 -6.91 -1.10
N SER A 13 -10.60 -6.10 -0.39
CA SER A 13 -11.19 -6.49 0.90
C SER A 13 -12.47 -7.30 0.71
N VAL A 14 -12.85 -8.00 1.78
CA VAL A 14 -14.14 -8.70 1.88
C VAL A 14 -14.79 -8.25 3.18
N ASP A 15 -15.91 -7.58 3.07
CA ASP A 15 -16.68 -7.06 4.20
C ASP A 15 -18.13 -7.49 4.08
N PHE A 16 -18.86 -7.41 5.19
CA PHE A 16 -20.27 -7.75 5.24
C PHE A 16 -21.09 -6.48 5.46
N ASP A 17 -22.11 -6.30 4.63
CA ASP A 17 -23.12 -5.28 4.85
C ASP A 17 -24.40 -5.96 5.34
N PHE A 18 -24.62 -5.86 6.64
CA PHE A 18 -25.80 -6.49 7.26
C PHE A 18 -27.08 -5.75 6.96
N SER A 19 -27.03 -4.46 6.63
CA SER A 19 -28.21 -3.68 6.32
C SER A 19 -28.85 -4.11 5.00
N ASP A 20 -28.01 -4.32 4.00
CA ASP A 20 -28.46 -4.71 2.66
C ASP A 20 -28.27 -6.20 2.38
N ASN A 21 -27.75 -6.95 3.36
CA ASN A 21 -27.46 -8.38 3.25
C ASN A 21 -26.57 -8.71 2.05
N LEU A 22 -25.49 -7.94 1.92
CA LEU A 22 -24.56 -8.05 0.82
C LEU A 22 -23.13 -8.29 1.33
N LEU A 23 -22.32 -8.85 0.48
CA LEU A 23 -20.88 -8.81 0.61
C LEU A 23 -20.36 -7.62 -0.17
N THR A 24 -19.46 -6.87 0.41
CA THR A 24 -18.87 -5.69 -0.21
C THR A 24 -17.35 -5.77 -0.14
N GLY A 25 -16.70 -4.97 -0.94
CA GLY A 25 -15.26 -4.85 -0.87
C GLY A 25 -14.76 -3.61 -1.59
N LYS A 26 -13.50 -3.31 -1.36
CA LYS A 26 -12.81 -2.20 -2.04
C LYS A 26 -11.42 -2.65 -2.42
N VAL A 27 -10.89 -2.07 -3.48
CA VAL A 27 -9.51 -2.30 -3.89
C VAL A 27 -8.59 -1.56 -2.92
N LEU A 28 -7.66 -2.29 -2.32
CA LEU A 28 -6.77 -1.79 -1.29
C LEU A 28 -5.50 -1.17 -1.88
N GLY A 29 -4.93 -0.20 -1.17
CA GLY A 29 -3.62 0.35 -1.51
C GLY A 29 -3.57 1.24 -2.73
N ILE A 30 -4.71 1.73 -3.21
CA ILE A 30 -4.80 2.73 -4.28
C ILE A 30 -5.70 3.88 -3.84
N ARG A 31 -5.57 5.04 -4.50
CA ARG A 31 -6.39 6.22 -4.20
C ARG A 31 -7.73 6.20 -4.92
N ALA A 32 -7.79 5.54 -6.06
CA ALA A 32 -9.04 5.38 -6.79
C ALA A 32 -10.05 4.61 -5.92
N GLY A 33 -11.25 5.14 -5.79
CA GLY A 33 -12.29 4.56 -4.95
C GLY A 33 -13.02 3.41 -5.63
N LEU A 34 -12.33 2.34 -5.93
CA LEU A 34 -12.91 1.17 -6.61
C LEU A 34 -13.56 0.25 -5.58
N VAL A 35 -14.87 0.06 -5.72
CA VAL A 35 -15.68 -0.77 -4.85
C VAL A 35 -16.45 -1.80 -5.67
N TYR A 36 -16.84 -2.88 -5.02
CA TYR A 36 -17.60 -3.95 -5.64
C TYR A 36 -18.48 -4.61 -4.59
N GLU A 37 -19.57 -5.23 -5.03
CA GLU A 37 -20.51 -5.89 -4.15
C GLU A 37 -21.11 -7.11 -4.83
N ALA A 38 -21.58 -8.06 -4.03
CA ALA A 38 -22.25 -9.27 -4.52
C ALA A 38 -23.03 -9.95 -3.38
N GLN A 39 -23.85 -10.92 -3.73
CA GLN A 39 -24.62 -11.68 -2.74
C GLN A 39 -23.88 -12.92 -2.24
N THR A 40 -22.94 -13.44 -3.02
CA THR A 40 -22.14 -14.59 -2.66
C THR A 40 -20.67 -14.30 -2.77
N LEU A 41 -19.83 -15.07 -2.08
CA LEU A 41 -18.38 -14.91 -2.15
C LEU A 41 -17.87 -15.17 -3.56
N GLN A 42 -18.40 -16.16 -4.25
CA GLN A 42 -18.01 -16.45 -5.63
C GLN A 42 -18.30 -15.28 -6.57
N GLU A 43 -19.50 -14.70 -6.44
CA GLU A 43 -19.87 -13.52 -7.22
C GLU A 43 -19.01 -12.31 -6.85
N LEU A 44 -18.65 -12.17 -5.57
CA LEU A 44 -17.78 -11.09 -5.11
C LEU A 44 -16.39 -11.19 -5.74
N GLN A 45 -15.83 -12.39 -5.83
CA GLN A 45 -14.56 -12.61 -6.51
C GLN A 45 -14.62 -12.22 -7.98
N ALA A 46 -15.71 -12.59 -8.66
CA ALA A 46 -15.92 -12.23 -10.05
C ALA A 46 -16.08 -10.71 -10.20
N ALA A 47 -16.84 -10.08 -9.31
CA ALA A 47 -17.03 -8.63 -9.31
C ALA A 47 -15.72 -7.87 -9.07
N PHE A 48 -14.89 -8.37 -8.16
CA PHE A 48 -13.56 -7.81 -7.92
C PHE A 48 -12.70 -7.84 -9.17
N ARG A 49 -12.61 -9.01 -9.83
CA ARG A 49 -11.83 -9.17 -11.06
C ARG A 49 -12.34 -8.24 -12.16
N GLN A 50 -13.65 -8.16 -12.31
CA GLN A 50 -14.25 -7.28 -13.32
C GLN A 50 -13.92 -5.81 -13.02
N THR A 51 -13.98 -5.41 -11.76
CA THR A 51 -13.63 -4.05 -11.34
C THR A 51 -12.18 -3.70 -11.72
N ILE A 52 -11.25 -4.62 -11.49
CA ILE A 52 -9.85 -4.43 -11.88
C ILE A 52 -9.70 -4.35 -13.41
N ASP A 53 -10.31 -5.25 -14.14
CA ASP A 53 -10.23 -5.26 -15.60
C ASP A 53 -10.81 -3.98 -16.19
N ASP A 54 -11.96 -3.52 -15.69
CA ASP A 54 -12.59 -2.28 -16.14
C ASP A 54 -11.71 -1.06 -15.83
N TYR A 55 -11.09 -1.02 -14.65
CA TYR A 55 -10.17 0.05 -14.28
C TYR A 55 -8.95 0.10 -15.21
N LEU A 56 -8.33 -1.05 -15.47
CA LEU A 56 -7.17 -1.12 -16.34
C LEU A 56 -7.52 -0.74 -17.79
N GLN A 57 -8.71 -1.15 -18.25
CA GLN A 57 -9.20 -0.78 -19.57
C GLN A 57 -9.44 0.73 -19.66
N TYR A 58 -10.09 1.31 -18.65
CA TYR A 58 -10.31 2.76 -18.57
C TYR A 58 -8.98 3.52 -18.63
N CYS A 59 -8.00 3.10 -17.83
CA CYS A 59 -6.67 3.74 -17.85
C CYS A 59 -6.03 3.68 -19.23
N LYS A 60 -6.17 2.55 -19.92
CA LYS A 60 -5.62 2.38 -21.27
C LYS A 60 -6.30 3.31 -22.27
N GLU A 61 -7.62 3.41 -22.21
CA GLU A 61 -8.40 4.27 -23.12
C GLU A 61 -8.09 5.74 -22.90
N GLU A 62 -7.90 6.16 -21.66
CA GLU A 62 -7.61 7.55 -21.30
C GLU A 62 -6.12 7.88 -21.27
N ASN A 63 -5.26 6.96 -21.67
CA ASN A 63 -3.79 7.11 -21.62
C ASN A 63 -3.28 7.47 -20.22
N LEU A 64 -3.88 6.87 -19.19
CA LEU A 64 -3.48 7.03 -17.79
C LEU A 64 -2.62 5.85 -17.37
N VAL A 65 -1.67 6.13 -16.48
CA VAL A 65 -0.88 5.07 -15.85
C VAL A 65 -1.68 4.52 -14.67
N PRO A 66 -2.04 3.21 -14.67
CA PRO A 66 -2.78 2.63 -13.55
C PRO A 66 -1.99 2.73 -12.24
N GLU A 67 -2.70 3.02 -11.15
CA GLU A 67 -2.10 2.94 -9.82
C GLU A 67 -1.76 1.49 -9.52
N LYS A 68 -0.65 1.27 -8.84
CA LYS A 68 -0.28 -0.03 -8.31
C LYS A 68 -0.72 -0.10 -6.85
N SER A 69 -1.22 -1.25 -6.44
CA SER A 69 -1.53 -1.48 -5.02
C SER A 69 -0.27 -1.25 -4.19
N PHE A 70 -0.41 -0.48 -3.15
CA PHE A 70 0.69 -0.17 -2.24
C PHE A 70 1.93 0.33 -2.99
N SER A 71 1.76 1.44 -3.71
CA SER A 71 2.80 2.03 -4.58
C SER A 71 4.05 2.49 -3.85
N GLY A 72 4.04 2.50 -2.52
CA GLY A 72 5.12 3.07 -1.71
C GLY A 72 4.94 4.53 -1.39
N ASN A 73 3.92 5.18 -1.94
CA ASN A 73 3.59 6.57 -1.63
C ASN A 73 2.43 6.61 -0.64
N LEU A 74 2.62 7.38 0.42
CA LEU A 74 1.63 7.52 1.47
C LEU A 74 1.54 8.97 1.90
N ASN A 75 0.33 9.50 1.96
CA ASN A 75 0.06 10.84 2.48
C ASN A 75 -0.56 10.72 3.85
N ILE A 76 0.08 11.33 4.86
CA ILE A 76 -0.43 11.34 6.23
C ILE A 76 -0.53 12.75 6.74
N ARG A 77 -1.53 12.99 7.58
CA ARG A 77 -1.71 14.27 8.27
C ARG A 77 -1.14 14.14 9.67
N LEU A 78 -0.01 14.80 9.92
CA LEU A 78 0.71 14.72 11.20
C LEU A 78 0.28 15.77 12.22
N GLY A 79 -0.28 16.89 11.75
CA GLY A 79 -0.44 18.09 12.53
C GLY A 79 0.83 18.93 12.53
N SER A 80 0.68 20.22 12.85
CA SER A 80 1.78 21.17 12.71
C SER A 80 2.95 20.91 13.66
N GLU A 81 2.70 20.50 14.88
CA GLU A 81 3.76 20.24 15.86
C GLU A 81 4.66 19.09 15.43
N ARG A 82 4.05 17.98 15.01
CA ARG A 82 4.81 16.81 14.56
C ARG A 82 5.56 17.09 13.26
N HIS A 83 4.94 17.86 12.37
CA HIS A 83 5.60 18.28 11.14
C HIS A 83 6.85 19.11 11.43
N GLN A 84 6.74 20.09 12.33
CA GLN A 84 7.89 20.91 12.73
C GLN A 84 8.99 20.08 13.40
N ALA A 85 8.62 19.13 14.25
CA ALA A 85 9.58 18.28 14.94
C ALA A 85 10.37 17.42 13.95
N ILE A 86 9.69 16.83 12.96
CA ILE A 86 10.34 16.01 11.94
C ILE A 86 11.23 16.85 11.05
N ALA A 87 10.79 18.04 10.67
CA ALA A 87 11.58 18.96 9.87
C ALA A 87 12.87 19.38 10.59
N ALA A 88 12.77 19.68 11.89
CA ALA A 88 13.93 20.02 12.72
C ALA A 88 14.91 18.85 12.83
N TYR A 89 14.41 17.65 13.06
CA TYR A 89 15.22 16.44 13.11
C TYR A 89 15.97 16.22 11.80
N ALA A 90 15.27 16.33 10.68
CA ALA A 90 15.86 16.13 9.36
C ALA A 90 16.98 17.16 9.09
N ARG A 91 16.77 18.43 9.45
CA ARG A 91 17.81 19.46 9.32
C ARG A 91 19.04 19.17 10.17
N GLN A 92 18.84 18.75 11.43
CA GLN A 92 19.95 18.43 12.32
C GLN A 92 20.80 17.27 11.79
N HIS A 93 20.19 16.32 11.11
CA HIS A 93 20.88 15.14 10.60
C HIS A 93 21.29 15.28 9.13
N GLY A 94 20.99 16.41 8.49
CA GLY A 94 21.32 16.63 7.08
C GLY A 94 20.64 15.68 6.11
N ILE A 95 19.44 15.22 6.43
CA ILE A 95 18.67 14.28 5.61
C ILE A 95 17.31 14.89 5.24
N LYS A 96 16.65 14.25 4.28
CA LYS A 96 15.29 14.65 3.87
C LYS A 96 14.27 14.15 4.90
N ILE A 97 13.13 14.84 4.98
CA ILE A 97 12.03 14.46 5.87
C ILE A 97 11.58 13.02 5.61
N ASN A 98 11.44 12.64 4.35
CA ASN A 98 11.04 11.27 4.00
C ASN A 98 12.03 10.23 4.54
N ASP A 99 13.31 10.49 4.45
CA ASP A 99 14.34 9.58 4.95
C ASP A 99 14.33 9.50 6.48
N ALA A 100 14.08 10.63 7.15
CA ALA A 100 13.93 10.66 8.59
C ALA A 100 12.76 9.80 9.06
N ILE A 101 11.60 9.92 8.39
CA ILE A 101 10.42 9.12 8.70
C ILE A 101 10.66 7.64 8.44
N ARG A 102 11.23 7.31 7.29
CA ARG A 102 11.50 5.91 6.90
C ARG A 102 12.41 5.22 7.91
N SER A 103 13.46 5.89 8.37
CA SER A 103 14.38 5.32 9.35
C SER A 103 13.73 5.02 10.70
N GLN A 104 12.77 5.84 11.12
CA GLN A 104 12.06 5.66 12.38
C GLN A 104 10.97 4.58 12.32
N LEU A 105 10.31 4.41 11.17
CA LEU A 105 9.25 3.42 11.01
C LEU A 105 9.75 1.99 11.17
N ILE A 106 10.98 1.71 10.81
CA ILE A 106 11.56 0.36 10.87
C ILE A 106 11.52 -0.20 12.30
N GLY A 107 11.87 0.62 13.29
CA GLY A 107 11.87 0.19 14.68
C GLY A 107 10.49 0.06 15.31
N SER A 108 9.46 0.60 14.69
CA SER A 108 8.10 0.66 15.25
C SER A 108 7.17 -0.41 14.71
N PHE A 109 7.32 -0.78 13.43
CA PHE A 109 6.39 -1.69 12.76
C PHE A 109 6.97 -3.06 12.47
N TRP A 110 8.28 -3.18 12.44
CA TRP A 110 8.94 -4.42 12.05
C TRP A 110 9.85 -4.92 13.15
N ASP A 111 9.70 -6.19 13.49
CA ASP A 111 10.70 -6.93 14.24
C ASP A 111 11.98 -7.00 13.40
N LYS A 112 13.12 -6.90 14.05
CA LYS A 112 14.43 -6.97 13.37
C LYS A 112 14.60 -8.26 12.58
N ALA A 113 14.06 -9.37 13.07
CA ALA A 113 14.14 -10.65 12.39
C ALA A 113 13.33 -10.64 11.09
N GLU A 114 12.10 -10.12 11.12
CA GLU A 114 11.26 -9.99 9.92
C GLU A 114 11.90 -9.05 8.91
N TYR A 115 12.45 -7.95 9.39
CA TYR A 115 13.14 -7.00 8.52
C TYR A 115 14.35 -7.63 7.84
N ALA A 116 15.15 -8.38 8.59
CA ALA A 116 16.30 -9.10 8.04
C ALA A 116 15.85 -10.11 6.97
N LEU A 117 14.74 -10.82 7.21
CA LEU A 117 14.19 -11.77 6.24
C LEU A 117 13.75 -11.06 4.95
N LEU A 118 13.06 -9.91 5.08
CA LEU A 118 12.65 -9.11 3.92
C LEU A 118 13.85 -8.62 3.12
N LEU A 119 14.92 -8.20 3.79
CA LEU A 119 16.16 -7.82 3.13
C LEU A 119 16.79 -8.99 2.38
N MET A 120 16.78 -10.18 2.98
CA MET A 120 17.29 -11.38 2.32
C MET A 120 16.48 -11.74 1.08
N LEU A 121 15.15 -11.64 1.15
CA LEU A 121 14.28 -11.89 0.00
C LEU A 121 14.46 -10.85 -1.10
N SER A 122 14.75 -9.60 -0.76
CA SER A 122 14.98 -8.54 -1.73
C SER A 122 16.41 -8.56 -2.30
N ARG A 123 17.30 -9.38 -1.75
CA ARG A 123 18.68 -9.51 -2.21
C ARG A 123 18.79 -9.96 -3.66
N SER A 124 17.84 -10.73 -4.14
CA SER A 124 17.79 -11.12 -5.55
C SER A 124 17.65 -9.92 -6.48
N LYS A 125 17.15 -8.80 -5.96
CA LYS A 125 17.02 -7.53 -6.70
C LYS A 125 18.15 -6.54 -6.37
N GLY A 126 19.06 -6.86 -5.47
CA GLY A 126 20.34 -6.21 -5.19
C GLY A 126 20.33 -4.76 -4.75
N ARG A 127 19.49 -3.93 -5.33
CA ARG A 127 19.56 -2.48 -5.15
C ARG A 127 18.92 -1.97 -3.86
N PHE A 128 17.89 -2.62 -3.39
CA PHE A 128 17.12 -2.14 -2.23
C PHE A 128 17.92 -2.29 -0.94
N ALA A 129 18.55 -3.43 -0.74
CA ALA A 129 19.36 -3.68 0.45
C ALA A 129 20.59 -2.75 0.50
N ALA A 130 21.28 -2.55 -0.63
CA ALA A 130 22.43 -1.67 -0.73
C ALA A 130 22.06 -0.21 -0.42
N ALA A 131 20.95 0.28 -0.98
CA ALA A 131 20.47 1.63 -0.74
C ALA A 131 20.10 1.83 0.73
N PHE A 132 19.54 0.83 1.38
CA PHE A 132 19.15 0.90 2.77
C PHE A 132 20.35 1.00 3.71
N PHE A 133 21.40 0.19 3.51
CA PHE A 133 22.59 0.21 4.35
C PHE A 133 23.50 1.40 4.08
N SER A 134 23.49 1.94 2.87
CA SER A 134 24.30 3.12 2.54
C SER A 134 23.69 4.42 3.03
N GLY A 135 22.45 4.42 3.49
CA GLY A 135 21.77 5.58 4.06
C GLY A 135 22.12 5.89 5.51
N LYS A 136 23.15 5.27 6.03
CA LYS A 136 23.59 5.57 7.42
C LYS A 136 24.28 6.94 7.48
#